data_e1464ad3d6b84eee22ad1902bff88763
#
_entry.id   e1464ad3d6b84eee22ad1902bff88763
#
_cell.length_a   1.000
_cell.length_b   1.000
_cell.length_c   1.000
_cell.angle_alpha   90.00
_cell.angle_beta   90.00
_cell.angle_gamma   90.00
#
_symmetry.space_group_name_H-M   'P 1'
#
loop_
_entity.id
_entity.type
_entity.pdbx_description
1 polymer ?
#
loop_
_entity_poly.entity_id
_entity_poly.type
_entity_poly.pdbx_seq_one_letter_code
_entity_poly.pdbx_strand_id
1 'polypeptide(L)'
;MPGATGTPRATRRCATCSLATEALFAPVVNIHNVYIFPGIPKILQERFHAIKEMFRDAPYFLKNVYLKYGEGVIAAMLNDVLAKFPDLMLGSYPVLDIPEYKVKVTFESKDAAYLERALQSFLAALPEGAVQRIE
;
A
#
# COMPACT_ATOMS: atom_id res chain seq x y z
N MET A 1 28.34 -36.30 41.01
CA MET A 1 27.65 -35.10 40.55
C MET A 1 26.90 -35.48 39.28
N PRO A 2 25.57 -35.72 39.25
CA PRO A 2 24.84 -35.99 38.01
C PRO A 2 24.39 -34.65 37.40
N GLY A 3 24.69 -34.49 36.10
CA GLY A 3 24.37 -33.33 35.31
C GLY A 3 22.86 -33.17 35.11
N ALA A 4 22.40 -31.95 35.28
CA ALA A 4 21.03 -31.57 35.01
C ALA A 4 20.76 -31.56 33.51
N THR A 5 20.03 -32.56 33.02
CA THR A 5 19.39 -32.56 31.71
C THR A 5 18.20 -31.65 31.75
N GLY A 6 18.40 -30.40 31.37
CA GLY A 6 17.31 -29.45 31.16
C GLY A 6 16.46 -29.88 29.97
N THR A 7 15.28 -30.40 30.23
CA THR A 7 14.25 -30.63 29.20
C THR A 7 13.90 -29.30 28.52
N PRO A 8 13.89 -29.22 27.18
CA PRO A 8 13.47 -28.01 26.50
C PRO A 8 12.01 -27.72 26.85
N ARG A 9 11.78 -26.55 27.43
CA ARG A 9 10.45 -26.05 27.79
C ARG A 9 9.59 -25.99 26.52
N ALA A 10 8.65 -26.92 26.40
CA ALA A 10 7.69 -26.93 25.31
C ALA A 10 6.94 -25.59 25.31
N THR A 11 7.23 -24.76 24.32
CA THR A 11 6.45 -23.54 24.03
C THR A 11 5.01 -23.96 23.74
N ARG A 12 4.10 -23.57 24.61
CA ARG A 12 2.66 -23.80 24.39
C ARG A 12 2.27 -23.10 23.09
N ARG A 13 1.95 -23.86 22.06
CA ARG A 13 1.38 -23.33 20.82
C ARG A 13 0.01 -22.76 21.15
N CYS A 14 -0.19 -21.47 20.92
CA CYS A 14 -1.51 -20.86 20.96
C CYS A 14 -2.35 -21.45 19.83
N ALA A 15 -3.59 -21.89 20.12
CA ALA A 15 -4.47 -22.53 19.13
C ALA A 15 -4.81 -21.60 17.93
N THR A 16 -4.61 -20.29 18.07
CA THR A 16 -4.89 -19.27 17.05
C THR A 16 -3.62 -18.69 16.41
N CYS A 17 -2.44 -19.20 16.82
CA CYS A 17 -1.14 -18.74 16.33
C CYS A 17 -0.53 -19.83 15.45
N SER A 18 -0.12 -19.51 14.23
CA SER A 18 0.62 -20.40 13.36
C SER A 18 1.97 -19.80 12.96
N LEU A 19 2.91 -20.66 12.55
CA LEU A 19 4.22 -20.28 12.05
C LEU A 19 4.18 -20.31 10.52
N ALA A 20 4.25 -19.15 9.90
CA ALA A 20 4.26 -19.06 8.44
C ALA A 20 5.58 -19.57 7.80
N THR A 21 6.65 -19.70 8.61
CA THR A 21 7.99 -20.13 8.13
C THR A 21 8.66 -21.04 9.17
N GLU A 22 8.05 -22.19 9.49
CA GLU A 22 8.52 -23.11 10.57
C GLU A 22 9.96 -23.60 10.40
N ALA A 23 10.41 -23.81 9.17
CA ALA A 23 11.73 -24.36 8.86
C ALA A 23 12.88 -23.33 8.94
N LEU A 24 12.59 -22.07 9.29
CA LEU A 24 13.57 -20.99 9.24
C LEU A 24 13.95 -20.51 10.64
N PHE A 25 15.22 -20.18 10.82
CA PHE A 25 15.66 -19.42 12.01
C PHE A 25 14.91 -18.09 12.08
N ALA A 26 14.35 -17.71 13.23
CA ALA A 26 13.46 -16.55 13.42
C ALA A 26 12.24 -16.60 12.48
N PRO A 27 11.23 -17.46 12.75
CA PRO A 27 10.04 -17.62 11.93
C PRO A 27 9.15 -16.38 11.97
N VAL A 28 8.34 -16.21 10.93
CA VAL A 28 7.21 -15.27 10.95
C VAL A 28 6.05 -15.92 11.69
N VAL A 29 5.55 -15.24 12.70
CA VAL A 29 4.40 -15.68 13.49
C VAL A 29 3.17 -14.94 12.97
N ASN A 30 2.07 -15.65 12.70
CA ASN A 30 0.81 -15.01 12.39
C ASN A 30 -0.27 -15.35 13.43
N ILE A 31 -1.09 -14.35 13.72
CA ILE A 31 -2.26 -14.44 14.59
C ILE A 31 -3.42 -13.84 13.80
N HIS A 32 -4.31 -14.66 13.30
CA HIS A 32 -5.36 -14.24 12.36
C HIS A 32 -4.77 -13.56 11.12
N ASN A 33 -5.04 -12.27 10.93
CA ASN A 33 -4.56 -11.44 9.82
C ASN A 33 -3.34 -10.55 10.17
N VAL A 34 -2.75 -10.74 11.36
CA VAL A 34 -1.58 -10.00 11.83
C VAL A 34 -0.33 -10.86 11.69
N TYR A 35 0.67 -10.37 10.97
CA TYR A 35 1.95 -11.02 10.77
C TYR A 35 3.04 -10.27 11.52
N ILE A 36 3.80 -10.99 12.35
CA ILE A 36 4.85 -10.44 13.21
C ILE A 36 6.20 -10.86 12.63
N PHE A 37 6.98 -9.87 12.23
CA PHE A 37 8.31 -10.06 11.67
C PHE A 37 9.41 -9.73 12.69
N PRO A 38 10.59 -10.37 12.57
CA PRO A 38 11.77 -9.97 13.33
C PRO A 38 12.17 -8.52 13.02
N GLY A 39 12.57 -7.74 14.04
CA GLY A 39 12.93 -6.33 13.90
C GLY A 39 14.28 -6.07 13.18
N ILE A 40 15.05 -7.10 12.84
CA ILE A 40 16.34 -6.97 12.13
C ILE A 40 16.07 -6.81 10.63
N PRO A 41 16.44 -5.68 9.98
CA PRO A 41 16.05 -5.37 8.61
C PRO A 41 16.34 -6.47 7.58
N LYS A 42 17.53 -7.07 7.64
CA LYS A 42 17.91 -8.16 6.75
C LYS A 42 17.00 -9.39 6.91
N ILE A 43 16.73 -9.79 8.15
CA ILE A 43 15.88 -10.95 8.44
C ILE A 43 14.43 -10.64 8.05
N LEU A 44 13.94 -9.43 8.33
CA LEU A 44 12.61 -8.98 7.92
C LEU A 44 12.44 -9.11 6.40
N GLN A 45 13.39 -8.59 5.62
CA GLN A 45 13.36 -8.67 4.15
C GLN A 45 13.32 -10.12 3.66
N GLU A 46 14.22 -10.97 4.16
CA GLU A 46 14.24 -12.39 3.80
C GLU A 46 12.93 -13.10 4.13
N ARG A 47 12.34 -12.83 5.31
CA ARG A 47 11.07 -13.44 5.74
C ARG A 47 9.89 -12.91 4.95
N PHE A 48 9.86 -11.61 4.66
CA PHE A 48 8.84 -11.03 3.81
C PHE A 48 8.89 -11.63 2.39
N HIS A 49 10.08 -11.76 1.81
CA HIS A 49 10.24 -12.41 0.51
C HIS A 49 9.73 -13.86 0.48
N ALA A 50 9.87 -14.59 1.57
CA ALA A 50 9.38 -15.97 1.65
C ALA A 50 7.84 -16.09 1.65
N ILE A 51 7.14 -15.06 2.14
CA ILE A 51 5.66 -15.13 2.29
C ILE A 51 4.92 -14.06 1.48
N LYS A 52 5.60 -13.17 0.75
CA LYS A 52 4.97 -12.07 0.01
C LYS A 52 3.90 -12.51 -0.98
N GLU A 53 4.05 -13.71 -1.56
CA GLU A 53 3.07 -14.25 -2.51
C GLU A 53 1.71 -14.55 -1.84
N MET A 54 1.68 -14.78 -0.51
CA MET A 54 0.43 -14.95 0.24
C MET A 54 -0.39 -13.65 0.31
N PHE A 55 0.25 -12.50 0.10
CA PHE A 55 -0.38 -11.18 0.12
C PHE A 55 -0.63 -10.63 -1.29
N ARG A 56 -0.27 -11.39 -2.33
CA ARG A 56 -0.47 -10.96 -3.70
C ARG A 56 -1.96 -11.00 -4.02
N ASP A 57 -2.49 -9.85 -4.34
CA ASP A 57 -3.83 -9.68 -4.90
C ASP A 57 -3.72 -9.32 -6.39
N ALA A 58 -4.86 -9.06 -7.06
CA ALA A 58 -4.88 -8.56 -8.42
C ALA A 58 -4.05 -7.27 -8.53
N PRO A 59 -3.29 -7.09 -9.61
CA PRO A 59 -2.50 -5.88 -9.79
C PRO A 59 -3.42 -4.65 -9.84
N TYR A 60 -2.97 -3.56 -9.23
CA TYR A 60 -3.60 -2.26 -9.37
C TYR A 60 -3.00 -1.52 -10.57
N PHE A 61 -3.86 -0.91 -11.35
CA PHE A 61 -3.47 0.09 -12.33
C PHE A 61 -3.35 1.43 -11.60
N LEU A 62 -2.25 2.14 -11.85
CA LEU A 62 -1.92 3.41 -11.21
C LEU A 62 -1.71 4.49 -12.27
N LYS A 63 -2.29 5.66 -12.05
CA LYS A 63 -2.02 6.88 -12.80
C LYS A 63 -1.68 8.02 -11.85
N ASN A 64 -0.61 8.73 -12.14
CA ASN A 64 -0.19 9.90 -11.39
C ASN A 64 -0.45 11.15 -12.23
N VAL A 65 -1.14 12.13 -11.66
CA VAL A 65 -1.38 13.44 -12.27
C VAL A 65 -0.67 14.51 -11.44
N TYR A 66 0.19 15.27 -12.07
CA TYR A 66 0.93 16.35 -11.44
C TYR A 66 0.31 17.69 -11.81
N LEU A 67 -0.07 18.48 -10.82
CA LEU A 67 -0.88 19.69 -11.00
C LEU A 67 -0.12 20.95 -10.53
N LYS A 68 -0.30 22.03 -11.26
CA LYS A 68 0.24 23.37 -10.92
C LYS A 68 -0.57 24.09 -9.85
N TYR A 69 -1.81 23.65 -9.59
CA TYR A 69 -2.69 24.23 -8.57
C TYR A 69 -2.56 23.51 -7.23
N GLY A 70 -2.76 24.25 -6.15
CA GLY A 70 -2.80 23.69 -4.80
C GLY A 70 -4.05 22.89 -4.53
N GLU A 71 -3.99 22.04 -3.51
CA GLU A 71 -5.07 21.10 -3.15
C GLU A 71 -6.41 21.78 -2.91
N GLY A 72 -6.44 22.97 -2.28
CA GLY A 72 -7.68 23.72 -2.04
C GLY A 72 -8.48 24.06 -3.29
N VAL A 73 -7.79 24.24 -4.45
CA VAL A 73 -8.46 24.53 -5.73
C VAL A 73 -9.09 23.28 -6.34
N ILE A 74 -8.45 22.13 -6.18
CA ILE A 74 -8.87 20.87 -6.82
C ILE A 74 -9.76 19.99 -5.93
N ALA A 75 -9.88 20.30 -4.64
CA ALA A 75 -10.60 19.47 -3.66
C ALA A 75 -12.05 19.18 -4.05
N ALA A 76 -12.78 20.17 -4.52
CA ALA A 76 -14.16 19.99 -4.99
C ALA A 76 -14.23 19.01 -6.17
N MET A 77 -13.30 19.14 -7.13
CA MET A 77 -13.23 18.27 -8.32
C MET A 77 -12.87 16.83 -7.96
N LEU A 78 -11.98 16.63 -6.97
CA LEU A 78 -11.64 15.31 -6.45
C LEU A 78 -12.84 14.64 -5.78
N ASN A 79 -13.59 15.40 -4.97
CA ASN A 79 -14.81 14.91 -4.33
C ASN A 79 -15.89 14.54 -5.37
N ASP A 80 -16.06 15.32 -6.43
CA ASP A 80 -17.01 15.04 -7.51
C ASP A 80 -16.65 13.75 -8.26
N VAL A 81 -15.34 13.51 -8.47
CA VAL A 81 -14.86 12.25 -9.06
C VAL A 81 -15.13 11.07 -8.13
N LEU A 82 -14.82 11.17 -6.84
CA LEU A 82 -15.11 10.11 -5.87
C LEU A 82 -16.61 9.80 -5.75
N ALA A 83 -17.46 10.81 -5.86
CA ALA A 83 -18.90 10.61 -5.86
C ALA A 83 -19.39 9.83 -7.10
N LYS A 84 -18.76 10.03 -8.26
CA LYS A 84 -19.07 9.31 -9.51
C LYS A 84 -18.41 7.94 -9.61
N PHE A 85 -17.27 7.77 -8.96
CA PHE A 85 -16.42 6.57 -9.01
C PHE A 85 -16.08 6.08 -7.59
N PRO A 86 -17.04 5.50 -6.86
CA PRO A 86 -16.89 5.14 -5.44
C PRO A 86 -15.85 4.05 -5.17
N ASP A 87 -15.53 3.19 -6.16
CA ASP A 87 -14.51 2.14 -6.02
C ASP A 87 -13.10 2.62 -6.41
N LEU A 88 -12.95 3.90 -6.77
CA LEU A 88 -11.66 4.49 -7.08
C LEU A 88 -10.87 4.75 -5.80
N MET A 89 -9.64 4.28 -5.76
CA MET A 89 -8.68 4.71 -4.75
C MET A 89 -7.97 5.96 -5.26
N LEU A 90 -8.13 7.07 -4.53
CA LEU A 90 -7.59 8.37 -4.90
C LEU A 90 -6.76 8.93 -3.76
N GLY A 91 -5.52 9.36 -4.07
CA GLY A 91 -4.64 10.03 -3.14
C GLY A 91 -4.28 11.43 -3.62
N SER A 92 -4.24 12.40 -2.71
CA SER A 92 -3.76 13.76 -2.97
C SER A 92 -2.56 14.06 -2.10
N TYR A 93 -1.46 14.47 -2.71
CA TYR A 93 -0.17 14.69 -2.06
C TYR A 93 0.34 16.10 -2.39
N PRO A 94 0.11 17.07 -1.49
CA PRO A 94 0.68 18.42 -1.63
C PRO A 94 2.21 18.38 -1.57
N VAL A 95 2.86 19.19 -2.39
CA VAL A 95 4.31 19.31 -2.44
C VAL A 95 4.71 20.77 -2.26
N LEU A 96 5.59 21.03 -1.31
CA LEU A 96 6.00 22.39 -0.95
C LEU A 96 7.32 22.81 -1.59
N ASP A 97 8.21 21.86 -1.84
CA ASP A 97 9.61 22.15 -2.21
C ASP A 97 9.92 21.94 -3.71
N ILE A 98 8.91 21.63 -4.53
CA ILE A 98 9.07 21.43 -5.97
C ILE A 98 8.35 22.56 -6.72
N PRO A 99 9.07 23.43 -7.48
CA PRO A 99 8.46 24.55 -8.16
C PRO A 99 7.61 24.15 -9.38
N GLU A 100 7.83 22.97 -9.96
CA GLU A 100 7.21 22.52 -11.22
C GLU A 100 5.75 22.15 -11.04
N TYR A 101 5.35 21.62 -9.87
CA TYR A 101 3.97 21.25 -9.55
C TYR A 101 3.72 21.43 -8.04
N LYS A 102 2.47 21.61 -7.67
CA LYS A 102 2.07 21.83 -6.27
C LYS A 102 1.38 20.64 -5.64
N VAL A 103 0.77 19.77 -6.44
CA VAL A 103 0.06 18.59 -5.97
C VAL A 103 0.31 17.43 -6.92
N LYS A 104 0.57 16.26 -6.36
CA LYS A 104 0.51 14.97 -7.04
C LYS A 104 -0.79 14.28 -6.66
N VAL A 105 -1.61 13.91 -7.63
CA VAL A 105 -2.82 13.11 -7.43
C VAL A 105 -2.61 11.72 -7.98
N THR A 106 -2.91 10.68 -7.20
CA THR A 106 -2.85 9.29 -7.63
C THR A 106 -4.25 8.74 -7.84
N PHE A 107 -4.44 8.01 -8.93
CA PHE A 107 -5.65 7.26 -9.25
C PHE A 107 -5.28 5.79 -9.31
N GLU A 108 -5.98 4.96 -8.53
CA GLU A 108 -5.70 3.52 -8.45
C GLU A 108 -7.00 2.73 -8.58
N SER A 109 -6.97 1.67 -9.37
CA SER A 109 -8.08 0.73 -9.53
C SER A 109 -7.58 -0.64 -10.01
N LYS A 110 -8.33 -1.69 -9.71
CA LYS A 110 -8.13 -3.04 -10.28
C LYS A 110 -8.68 -3.16 -11.72
N ASP A 111 -9.49 -2.19 -12.16
CA ASP A 111 -10.05 -2.10 -13.50
C ASP A 111 -9.44 -0.90 -14.25
N ALA A 112 -8.66 -1.18 -15.29
CA ALA A 112 -7.99 -0.17 -16.10
C ALA A 112 -8.98 0.75 -16.84
N ALA A 113 -10.09 0.20 -17.34
CA ALA A 113 -11.09 1.00 -18.07
C ALA A 113 -11.87 1.92 -17.11
N TYR A 114 -12.15 1.43 -15.90
CA TYR A 114 -12.76 2.24 -14.84
C TYR A 114 -11.85 3.40 -14.42
N LEU A 115 -10.56 3.10 -14.20
CA LEU A 115 -9.55 4.10 -13.87
C LEU A 115 -9.43 5.18 -14.96
N GLU A 116 -9.40 4.78 -16.22
CA GLU A 116 -9.29 5.73 -17.34
C GLU A 116 -10.53 6.65 -17.42
N ARG A 117 -11.74 6.11 -17.25
CA ARG A 117 -12.97 6.94 -17.19
C ARG A 117 -12.94 7.94 -16.04
N ALA A 118 -12.48 7.54 -14.87
CA ALA A 118 -12.34 8.41 -13.71
C ALA A 118 -11.31 9.52 -13.96
N LEU A 119 -10.16 9.15 -14.52
CA LEU A 119 -9.11 10.09 -14.92
C LEU A 119 -9.63 11.12 -15.92
N GLN A 120 -10.31 10.70 -16.99
CA GLN A 120 -10.88 11.60 -18.00
C GLN A 120 -11.95 12.54 -17.40
N SER A 121 -12.80 12.02 -16.49
CA SER A 121 -13.77 12.85 -15.77
C SER A 121 -13.09 13.93 -14.93
N PHE A 122 -11.98 13.61 -14.29
CA PHE A 122 -11.18 14.58 -13.53
C PHE A 122 -10.53 15.63 -14.44
N LEU A 123 -9.84 15.17 -15.49
CA LEU A 123 -9.14 16.07 -16.43
C LEU A 123 -10.10 17.08 -17.09
N ALA A 124 -11.33 16.64 -17.43
CA ALA A 124 -12.34 17.51 -18.01
C ALA A 124 -12.87 18.58 -17.04
N ALA A 125 -12.76 18.36 -15.73
CA ALA A 125 -13.18 19.33 -14.71
C ALA A 125 -12.07 20.34 -14.35
N LEU A 126 -10.81 20.06 -14.75
CA LEU A 126 -9.69 20.92 -14.43
C LEU A 126 -9.66 22.19 -15.30
N PRO A 127 -9.17 23.32 -14.75
CA PRO A 127 -8.85 24.51 -15.54
C PRO A 127 -7.82 24.22 -16.63
N GLU A 128 -7.90 24.95 -17.73
CA GLU A 128 -6.92 24.84 -18.81
C GLU A 128 -5.49 25.10 -18.29
N GLY A 129 -4.54 24.26 -18.71
CA GLY A 129 -3.14 24.36 -18.28
C GLY A 129 -2.85 23.91 -16.83
N ALA A 130 -3.83 23.34 -16.13
CA ALA A 130 -3.67 22.85 -14.76
C ALA A 130 -2.70 21.66 -14.66
N VAL A 131 -2.71 20.80 -15.66
CA VAL A 131 -1.90 19.57 -15.68
C VAL A 131 -0.48 19.90 -16.11
N GLN A 132 0.50 19.48 -15.33
CA GLN A 132 1.93 19.55 -15.68
C GLN A 132 2.36 18.31 -16.45
N ARG A 133 1.97 17.11 -15.95
CA ARG A 133 2.26 15.83 -16.59
C ARG A 133 1.35 14.72 -16.03
N ILE A 134 1.27 13.61 -16.75
CA ILE A 134 0.58 12.37 -16.35
C ILE A 134 1.55 11.21 -16.54
N GLU A 135 1.61 10.29 -15.57
CA GLU A 135 2.42 9.07 -15.59
C GLU A 135 1.58 7.83 -15.28
#